data_07b194f4d77e05e736c9c920de2b39ae
#
_entry.id   07b194f4d77e05e736c9c920de2b39ae
#
_cell.length_a   1.000
_cell.length_b   1.000
_cell.length_c   1.000
_cell.angle_alpha   90.00
_cell.angle_beta   90.00
_cell.angle_gamma   90.00
#
_symmetry.space_group_name_H-M   'P 1'
#
loop_
_entity.id
_entity.type
_entity.pdbx_description
1 polymer ?
#
loop_
_entity_poly.entity_id
_entity_poly.type
_entity_poly.pdbx_seq_one_letter_code
_entity_poly.pdbx_strand_id
1 'polypeptide(L)'
;MRGGRPERRSLTNVGGDVDLGGDPGAAAHLAAALTVPPPPRQSDRDSEGVDRAHVHGFHAYPARMHPLTAARLVASFIAEGGTVLDPFCGSGTVLVEAMLLGRNATGTDLNPLAVTLARAKTRARPGGELGALVAASKTVAAFAEERRRARAGATRRFGKEDTTAFDPHVLLEMDSLRHGIRTLVEEPLQDDLMLVLSAILVKVSRKESDTSTREEPKRIAAGYPTRLFVKKTDELATRLEELEARVPSPRPRARVALADASQLDGIEDASVDGIVTSPPYVATYDYLAHHALRLRWLGLDATAFEAHELGARRDYADLQPHIAADLWASELDTFLAAAARVTVPGGAVVLLMADSAVGTEPLPADEIVAEAAGRVGLQCVARASQFREHFHQGTRDAFRQRSRAEHALLLRRS
;
A
#
# COMPACT_ATOMS: atom_id res chain seq x y z
N MET A 1 5.72 33.56 15.94
CA MET A 1 4.65 32.87 15.18
C MET A 1 5.17 31.46 14.89
N ARG A 2 4.59 30.41 15.50
CA ARG A 2 4.94 29.04 15.19
C ARG A 2 4.23 28.68 13.88
N GLY A 3 4.98 28.56 12.78
CA GLY A 3 4.47 28.09 11.50
C GLY A 3 3.84 26.72 11.69
N GLY A 4 2.51 26.62 11.48
CA GLY A 4 1.80 25.35 11.48
C GLY A 4 2.42 24.42 10.46
N ARG A 5 2.68 23.17 10.82
CA ARG A 5 3.03 22.13 9.85
C ARG A 5 1.94 22.10 8.79
N PRO A 6 2.29 22.10 7.49
CA PRO A 6 1.28 21.95 6.46
C PRO A 6 0.53 20.63 6.71
N GLU A 7 -0.79 20.70 6.74
CA GLU A 7 -1.65 19.52 6.84
C GLU A 7 -1.25 18.54 5.74
N ARG A 8 -1.04 17.27 6.13
CA ARG A 8 -0.82 16.19 5.16
C ARG A 8 -2.10 16.04 4.35
N ARG A 9 -2.10 16.51 3.13
CA ARG A 9 -3.22 16.35 2.20
C ARG A 9 -3.29 14.88 1.80
N SER A 10 -4.44 14.25 2.05
CA SER A 10 -4.74 12.91 1.54
C SER A 10 -5.34 13.04 0.14
N LEU A 11 -4.90 12.21 -0.80
CA LEU A 11 -5.50 12.15 -2.14
C LEU A 11 -6.95 11.65 -2.12
N THR A 12 -7.35 10.93 -1.07
CA THR A 12 -8.61 10.19 -1.00
C THR A 12 -9.70 10.80 -0.13
N ASN A 13 -9.50 11.99 0.48
CA ASN A 13 -10.46 12.53 1.47
C ASN A 13 -10.83 13.98 1.20
N VAL A 14 -11.04 14.34 -0.06
CA VAL A 14 -11.31 15.74 -0.41
C VAL A 14 -12.81 16.06 -0.38
N GLY A 15 -13.67 15.05 -0.47
CA GLY A 15 -15.11 15.26 -0.67
C GLY A 15 -15.39 15.87 -2.04
N GLY A 16 -16.63 16.22 -2.29
CA GLY A 16 -17.09 16.86 -3.52
C GLY A 16 -18.09 16.01 -4.28
N ASP A 17 -18.69 16.62 -5.30
CA ASP A 17 -19.68 15.96 -6.15
C ASP A 17 -19.07 14.80 -6.93
N VAL A 18 -19.88 13.78 -7.15
CA VAL A 18 -19.49 12.58 -7.90
C VAL A 18 -20.30 12.55 -9.18
N ASP A 19 -19.62 12.60 -10.33
CA ASP A 19 -20.22 12.40 -11.64
C ASP A 19 -20.39 10.90 -11.92
N LEU A 20 -21.54 10.52 -12.52
CA LEU A 20 -21.92 9.14 -12.75
C LEU A 20 -22.05 8.86 -14.25
N GLY A 21 -21.68 7.65 -14.68
CA GLY A 21 -21.81 7.19 -16.04
C GLY A 21 -22.09 5.70 -16.13
N GLY A 22 -22.77 5.27 -17.22
CA GLY A 22 -23.10 3.87 -17.47
C GLY A 22 -24.32 3.38 -16.70
N ASP A 23 -24.30 2.12 -16.24
CA ASP A 23 -25.39 1.51 -15.48
C ASP A 23 -25.68 2.26 -14.17
N PRO A 24 -26.92 2.79 -13.97
CA PRO A 24 -27.20 3.65 -12.83
C PRO A 24 -27.03 2.96 -11.46
N GLY A 25 -27.37 1.67 -11.38
CA GLY A 25 -27.26 0.92 -10.13
C GLY A 25 -25.80 0.71 -9.72
N ALA A 26 -24.98 0.24 -10.65
CA ALA A 26 -23.55 0.05 -10.42
C ALA A 26 -22.85 1.39 -10.17
N ALA A 27 -23.16 2.44 -10.93
CA ALA A 27 -22.57 3.77 -10.73
C ALA A 27 -22.88 4.34 -9.33
N ALA A 28 -24.08 4.11 -8.81
CA ALA A 28 -24.43 4.51 -7.43
C ALA A 28 -23.58 3.79 -6.38
N HIS A 29 -23.29 2.49 -6.55
CA HIS A 29 -22.40 1.75 -5.68
C HIS A 29 -20.95 2.26 -5.73
N LEU A 30 -20.45 2.56 -6.93
CA LEU A 30 -19.13 3.15 -7.12
C LEU A 30 -19.02 4.54 -6.44
N ALA A 31 -20.04 5.39 -6.59
CA ALA A 31 -20.09 6.69 -5.96
C ALA A 31 -20.11 6.60 -4.44
N ALA A 32 -20.90 5.68 -3.89
CA ALA A 32 -20.93 5.43 -2.46
C ALA A 32 -19.55 5.00 -1.93
N ALA A 33 -18.77 4.25 -2.72
CA ALA A 33 -17.41 3.85 -2.36
C ALA A 33 -16.41 5.01 -2.38
N LEU A 34 -16.56 5.99 -3.27
CA LEU A 34 -15.73 7.20 -3.32
C LEU A 34 -16.06 8.21 -2.20
N THR A 35 -17.31 8.22 -1.72
CA THR A 35 -17.77 9.15 -0.70
C THR A 35 -17.36 8.68 0.69
N VAL A 36 -16.14 9.00 1.10
CA VAL A 36 -15.63 8.67 2.43
C VAL A 36 -15.67 9.89 3.36
N PRO A 37 -15.89 9.69 4.69
CA PRO A 37 -15.87 10.80 5.63
C PRO A 37 -14.49 11.45 5.70
N PRO A 38 -14.42 12.76 5.93
CA PRO A 38 -13.13 13.42 6.14
C PRO A 38 -12.42 12.83 7.37
N PRO A 39 -11.07 12.89 7.41
CA PRO A 39 -10.33 12.41 8.56
C PRO A 39 -10.74 13.20 9.81
N PRO A 40 -10.71 12.56 11.01
CA PRO A 40 -11.01 13.24 12.26
C PRO A 40 -10.09 14.44 12.46
N ARG A 41 -10.64 15.53 13.03
CA ARG A 41 -9.86 16.75 13.30
C ARG A 41 -8.72 16.43 14.28
N GLN A 42 -7.61 17.14 14.18
CA GLN A 42 -6.45 16.99 15.09
C GLN A 42 -6.78 17.17 16.59
N SER A 43 -7.90 17.82 16.91
CA SER A 43 -8.40 17.96 18.28
C SER A 43 -8.92 16.64 18.89
N ASP A 44 -9.34 15.69 18.06
CA ASP A 44 -9.90 14.41 18.50
C ASP A 44 -8.80 13.34 18.55
N ARG A 45 -7.74 13.62 19.31
CA ARG A 45 -6.52 12.79 19.37
C ARG A 45 -6.75 11.35 19.82
N ASP A 46 -7.91 11.05 20.41
CA ASP A 46 -8.27 9.73 20.93
C ASP A 46 -9.14 8.92 19.94
N SER A 47 -9.64 9.51 18.86
CA SER A 47 -10.36 8.80 17.81
C SER A 47 -9.44 8.49 16.63
N GLU A 48 -8.97 7.26 16.52
CA GLU A 48 -8.36 6.79 15.26
C GLU A 48 -9.44 6.77 14.19
N GLY A 49 -9.20 7.45 13.06
CA GLY A 49 -10.06 7.38 11.88
C GLY A 49 -10.11 5.95 11.32
N VAL A 50 -11.16 5.64 10.57
CA VAL A 50 -11.34 4.32 9.92
C VAL A 50 -10.13 3.94 9.08
N ASP A 51 -9.44 4.92 8.48
CA ASP A 51 -8.22 4.75 7.69
C ASP A 51 -7.04 4.18 8.49
N ARG A 52 -7.11 4.21 9.82
CA ARG A 52 -6.06 3.72 10.73
C ARG A 52 -6.54 2.64 11.70
N ALA A 53 -7.79 2.22 11.59
CA ALA A 53 -8.35 1.19 12.46
C ALA A 53 -7.54 -0.12 12.35
N HIS A 54 -7.45 -0.85 13.47
CA HIS A 54 -6.70 -2.10 13.58
C HIS A 54 -5.39 -2.09 12.77
N VAL A 55 -5.09 -3.11 11.96
CA VAL A 55 -3.82 -3.27 11.24
C VAL A 55 -3.56 -2.19 10.17
N HIS A 56 -4.56 -1.41 9.75
CA HIS A 56 -4.35 -0.35 8.76
C HIS A 56 -3.46 0.78 9.28
N GLY A 57 -3.49 1.08 10.59
CA GLY A 57 -2.68 2.14 11.20
C GLY A 57 -1.24 1.74 11.55
N PHE A 58 -0.87 0.47 11.45
CA PHE A 58 0.40 -0.03 11.95
C PHE A 58 1.63 0.50 11.20
N HIS A 59 1.62 0.43 9.89
CA HIS A 59 2.77 0.78 9.05
C HIS A 59 2.42 1.88 8.06
N ALA A 60 3.35 2.83 7.85
CA ALA A 60 3.20 3.83 6.80
C ALA A 60 3.44 3.17 5.43
N TYR A 61 2.43 3.18 4.57
CA TYR A 61 2.51 2.76 3.18
C TYR A 61 1.80 3.82 2.34
N PRO A 62 2.49 4.47 1.38
CA PRO A 62 1.91 5.56 0.58
C PRO A 62 0.85 5.03 -0.39
N ALA A 63 -0.06 5.92 -0.79
CA ALA A 63 -1.03 5.70 -1.87
C ALA A 63 -1.89 4.42 -1.73
N ARG A 64 -2.24 4.03 -0.50
CA ARG A 64 -3.15 2.89 -0.26
C ARG A 64 -4.61 3.31 -0.45
N MET A 65 -5.44 2.41 -0.96
CA MET A 65 -6.89 2.57 -0.99
C MET A 65 -7.44 2.83 0.41
N HIS A 66 -8.45 3.69 0.55
CA HIS A 66 -9.11 3.92 1.83
C HIS A 66 -9.89 2.65 2.25
N PRO A 67 -9.78 2.16 3.51
CA PRO A 67 -10.44 0.92 3.94
C PRO A 67 -11.94 0.90 3.67
N LEU A 68 -12.64 2.00 3.96
CA LEU A 68 -14.07 2.10 3.69
C LEU A 68 -14.42 2.02 2.20
N THR A 69 -13.58 2.57 1.31
CA THR A 69 -13.70 2.41 -0.14
C THR A 69 -13.54 0.95 -0.53
N ALA A 70 -12.48 0.30 -0.06
CA ALA A 70 -12.24 -1.12 -0.30
C ALA A 70 -13.42 -1.99 0.19
N ALA A 71 -13.87 -1.77 1.43
CA ALA A 71 -15.00 -2.50 2.00
C ALA A 71 -16.28 -2.36 1.15
N ARG A 72 -16.62 -1.14 0.73
CA ARG A 72 -17.82 -0.89 -0.08
C ARG A 72 -17.72 -1.50 -1.48
N LEU A 73 -16.58 -1.41 -2.14
CA LEU A 73 -16.36 -2.02 -3.44
C LEU A 73 -16.45 -3.55 -3.35
N VAL A 74 -15.78 -4.16 -2.37
CA VAL A 74 -15.86 -5.61 -2.15
C VAL A 74 -17.30 -6.03 -1.84
N ALA A 75 -18.00 -5.34 -0.94
CA ALA A 75 -19.37 -5.68 -0.57
C ALA A 75 -20.35 -5.57 -1.74
N SER A 76 -20.15 -4.57 -2.64
CA SER A 76 -21.06 -4.32 -3.76
C SER A 76 -20.84 -5.25 -4.94
N PHE A 77 -19.61 -5.70 -5.17
CA PHE A 77 -19.27 -6.39 -6.43
C PHE A 77 -18.75 -7.82 -6.26
N ILE A 78 -18.48 -8.27 -5.05
CA ILE A 78 -18.05 -9.65 -4.76
C ILE A 78 -19.10 -10.32 -3.85
N ALA A 79 -19.62 -11.45 -4.29
CA ALA A 79 -20.59 -12.22 -3.53
C ALA A 79 -20.00 -12.70 -2.19
N GLU A 80 -20.85 -12.93 -1.20
CA GLU A 80 -20.44 -13.52 0.07
C GLU A 80 -19.84 -14.91 -0.15
N GLY A 81 -18.71 -15.21 0.51
CA GLY A 81 -17.94 -16.43 0.29
C GLY A 81 -17.10 -16.45 -1.00
N GLY A 82 -17.32 -15.51 -1.93
CA GLY A 82 -16.56 -15.39 -3.17
C GLY A 82 -15.10 -15.02 -2.92
N THR A 83 -14.29 -15.08 -3.98
CA THR A 83 -12.85 -14.78 -3.98
C THR A 83 -12.58 -13.47 -4.72
N VAL A 84 -12.04 -12.47 -4.01
CA VAL A 84 -11.54 -11.24 -4.62
C VAL A 84 -10.03 -11.32 -4.87
N LEU A 85 -9.59 -10.80 -6.00
CA LEU A 85 -8.17 -10.58 -6.30
C LEU A 85 -7.84 -9.08 -6.22
N ASP A 86 -6.72 -8.74 -5.58
CA ASP A 86 -6.09 -7.43 -5.68
C ASP A 86 -4.67 -7.62 -6.25
N PRO A 87 -4.45 -7.37 -7.57
CA PRO A 87 -3.16 -7.57 -8.24
C PRO A 87 -2.12 -6.48 -7.93
N PHE A 88 -2.50 -5.41 -7.24
CA PHE A 88 -1.61 -4.37 -6.72
C PHE A 88 -1.88 -4.18 -5.22
N CYS A 89 -1.81 -5.27 -4.46
CA CYS A 89 -2.38 -5.31 -3.11
C CYS A 89 -1.70 -4.37 -2.10
N GLY A 90 -0.54 -3.83 -2.42
CA GLY A 90 0.18 -2.94 -1.54
C GLY A 90 0.28 -3.48 -0.12
N SER A 91 -0.11 -2.71 0.85
CA SER A 91 -0.12 -3.15 2.25
C SER A 91 -1.34 -4.01 2.65
N GLY A 92 -2.12 -4.52 1.68
CA GLY A 92 -3.19 -5.49 1.89
C GLY A 92 -4.54 -4.91 2.35
N THR A 93 -4.87 -3.66 2.00
CA THR A 93 -6.13 -3.04 2.45
C THR A 93 -7.35 -3.79 1.93
N VAL A 94 -7.44 -4.06 0.62
CA VAL A 94 -8.55 -4.82 0.02
C VAL A 94 -8.66 -6.22 0.62
N LEU A 95 -7.53 -6.88 0.85
CA LEU A 95 -7.50 -8.24 1.39
C LEU A 95 -8.06 -8.29 2.82
N VAL A 96 -7.67 -7.34 3.67
CA VAL A 96 -8.18 -7.22 5.04
C VAL A 96 -9.67 -6.95 5.05
N GLU A 97 -10.15 -6.00 4.24
CA GLU A 97 -11.58 -5.68 4.17
C GLU A 97 -12.41 -6.85 3.60
N ALA A 98 -11.88 -7.57 2.61
CA ALA A 98 -12.53 -8.77 2.08
C ALA A 98 -12.70 -9.84 3.15
N MET A 99 -11.65 -10.11 3.94
CA MET A 99 -11.72 -11.08 5.05
C MET A 99 -12.75 -10.66 6.10
N LEU A 100 -12.78 -9.37 6.48
CA LEU A 100 -13.76 -8.83 7.44
C LEU A 100 -15.20 -8.98 6.95
N LEU A 101 -15.40 -8.99 5.64
CA LEU A 101 -16.70 -9.17 4.97
C LEU A 101 -17.01 -10.64 4.64
N GLY A 102 -16.21 -11.61 5.07
CA GLY A 102 -16.47 -13.04 4.81
C GLY A 102 -16.12 -13.49 3.38
N ARG A 103 -15.28 -12.76 2.65
CA ARG A 103 -14.80 -13.12 1.31
C ARG A 103 -13.39 -13.69 1.39
N ASN A 104 -13.07 -14.66 0.52
CA ASN A 104 -11.70 -15.08 0.32
C ASN A 104 -10.93 -14.00 -0.43
N ALA A 105 -9.64 -13.87 -0.16
CA ALA A 105 -8.81 -12.85 -0.76
C ALA A 105 -7.53 -13.44 -1.36
N THR A 106 -7.19 -13.00 -2.56
CA THR A 106 -5.89 -13.25 -3.17
C THR A 106 -5.25 -11.90 -3.47
N GLY A 107 -4.00 -11.72 -3.10
CA GLY A 107 -3.25 -10.50 -3.40
C GLY A 107 -1.92 -10.81 -4.07
N THR A 108 -1.57 -9.99 -5.05
CA THR A 108 -0.22 -9.99 -5.62
C THR A 108 0.36 -8.58 -5.60
N ASP A 109 1.67 -8.47 -5.58
CA ASP A 109 2.40 -7.22 -5.73
C ASP A 109 3.83 -7.54 -6.16
N LEU A 110 4.46 -6.69 -6.97
CA LEU A 110 5.88 -6.80 -7.30
C LEU A 110 6.79 -6.25 -6.21
N ASN A 111 6.28 -5.39 -5.33
CA ASN A 111 7.02 -4.85 -4.23
C ASN A 111 7.10 -5.85 -3.06
N PRO A 112 8.28 -6.43 -2.75
CA PRO A 112 8.41 -7.43 -1.70
C PRO A 112 8.04 -6.89 -0.30
N LEU A 113 8.17 -5.59 -0.06
CA LEU A 113 7.70 -4.96 1.18
C LEU A 113 6.16 -5.00 1.28
N ALA A 114 5.47 -4.75 0.18
CA ALA A 114 4.01 -4.84 0.11
C ALA A 114 3.54 -6.26 0.45
N VAL A 115 4.12 -7.25 -0.21
CA VAL A 115 3.82 -8.68 0.02
C VAL A 115 4.04 -9.06 1.48
N THR A 116 5.17 -8.66 2.08
CA THR A 116 5.46 -8.95 3.49
C THR A 116 4.44 -8.30 4.42
N LEU A 117 4.06 -7.05 4.18
CA LEU A 117 3.03 -6.33 4.95
C LEU A 117 1.65 -6.99 4.82
N ALA A 118 1.24 -7.32 3.60
CA ALA A 118 -0.05 -7.94 3.34
C ALA A 118 -0.14 -9.33 3.99
N ARG A 119 0.91 -10.15 3.88
CA ARG A 119 1.00 -11.47 4.54
C ARG A 119 0.87 -11.35 6.06
N ALA A 120 1.64 -10.45 6.68
CA ALA A 120 1.61 -10.26 8.14
C ALA A 120 0.22 -9.86 8.65
N LYS A 121 -0.56 -9.11 7.88
CA LYS A 121 -1.91 -8.69 8.24
C LYS A 121 -2.97 -9.76 8.01
N THR A 122 -2.79 -10.65 7.03
CA THR A 122 -3.84 -11.55 6.58
C THR A 122 -3.66 -13.01 6.98
N ARG A 123 -2.44 -13.43 7.37
CA ARG A 123 -2.18 -14.80 7.77
C ARG A 123 -2.94 -15.19 9.05
N ALA A 124 -3.37 -16.42 9.12
CA ALA A 124 -3.91 -17.00 10.35
C ALA A 124 -2.78 -17.14 11.39
N ARG A 125 -3.12 -16.92 12.66
CA ARG A 125 -2.17 -17.00 13.77
C ARG A 125 -2.64 -18.06 14.78
N PRO A 126 -1.77 -19.01 15.16
CA PRO A 126 -2.10 -19.92 16.23
C PRO A 126 -2.25 -19.21 17.57
N GLY A 127 -3.06 -19.77 18.47
CA GLY A 127 -3.25 -19.20 19.80
C GLY A 127 -1.93 -19.02 20.54
N GLY A 128 -1.76 -17.88 21.21
CA GLY A 128 -0.54 -17.53 21.95
C GLY A 128 0.58 -16.90 21.11
N GLU A 129 0.50 -16.89 19.76
CA GLU A 129 1.56 -16.35 18.93
C GLU A 129 1.81 -14.86 19.17
N LEU A 130 0.77 -14.06 19.40
CA LEU A 130 0.94 -12.63 19.70
C LEU A 130 1.68 -12.40 21.01
N GLY A 131 1.43 -13.24 22.04
CA GLY A 131 2.20 -13.23 23.27
C GLY A 131 3.67 -13.61 23.04
N ALA A 132 3.93 -14.61 22.19
CA ALA A 132 5.28 -15.01 21.80
C ALA A 132 6.00 -13.89 21.02
N LEU A 133 5.30 -13.18 20.13
CA LEU A 133 5.83 -12.02 19.40
C LEU A 133 6.30 -10.92 20.36
N VAL A 134 5.48 -10.57 21.35
CA VAL A 134 5.84 -9.57 22.37
C VAL A 134 7.04 -10.04 23.21
N ALA A 135 7.08 -11.32 23.63
CA ALA A 135 8.20 -11.88 24.36
C ALA A 135 9.50 -11.86 23.54
N ALA A 136 9.45 -12.27 22.27
CA ALA A 136 10.58 -12.23 21.35
C ALA A 136 11.13 -10.80 21.18
N SER A 137 10.26 -9.79 21.08
CA SER A 137 10.69 -8.39 20.98
C SER A 137 11.49 -7.92 22.19
N LYS A 138 11.11 -8.36 23.40
CA LYS A 138 11.81 -8.04 24.64
C LYS A 138 13.18 -8.73 24.69
N THR A 139 13.30 -9.96 24.21
CA THR A 139 14.57 -10.68 24.08
C THR A 139 15.52 -9.94 23.13
N VAL A 140 15.03 -9.54 21.96
CA VAL A 140 15.80 -8.74 20.98
C VAL A 140 16.20 -7.39 21.55
N ALA A 141 15.31 -6.73 22.29
CA ALA A 141 15.60 -5.45 22.95
C ALA A 141 16.69 -5.59 24.02
N ALA A 142 16.62 -6.64 24.85
CA ALA A 142 17.66 -6.91 25.86
C ALA A 142 19.04 -7.15 25.21
N PHE A 143 19.09 -7.93 24.14
CA PHE A 143 20.29 -8.14 23.34
C PHE A 143 20.87 -6.83 22.77
N ALA A 144 20.03 -5.97 22.18
CA ALA A 144 20.47 -4.68 21.66
C ALA A 144 20.99 -3.74 22.75
N GLU A 145 20.35 -3.76 23.91
CA GLU A 145 20.77 -2.98 25.09
C GLU A 145 22.11 -3.46 25.66
N GLU A 146 22.35 -4.78 25.73
CA GLU A 146 23.61 -5.36 26.13
C GLU A 146 24.73 -4.94 25.18
N ARG A 147 24.53 -5.04 23.89
CA ARG A 147 25.50 -4.59 22.87
C ARG A 147 25.81 -3.09 23.03
N ARG A 148 24.77 -2.28 23.26
CA ARG A 148 24.94 -0.84 23.48
C ARG A 148 25.79 -0.56 24.73
N ARG A 149 25.54 -1.24 25.86
CA ARG A 149 26.33 -1.11 27.10
C ARG A 149 27.77 -1.54 26.90
N ALA A 150 27.97 -2.64 26.18
CA ALA A 150 29.29 -3.15 25.82
C ALA A 150 30.03 -2.30 24.78
N ARG A 151 29.39 -1.24 24.21
CA ARG A 151 29.93 -0.43 23.13
C ARG A 151 30.33 -1.31 21.92
N ALA A 152 29.56 -2.36 21.63
CA ALA A 152 29.85 -3.28 20.55
C ALA A 152 29.79 -2.58 19.18
N GLY A 153 30.69 -2.96 18.30
CA GLY A 153 30.76 -2.46 16.94
C GLY A 153 29.58 -2.95 16.07
N ALA A 154 29.55 -2.50 14.82
CA ALA A 154 28.58 -2.92 13.82
C ALA A 154 28.66 -4.43 13.55
N THR A 155 27.51 -5.03 13.24
CA THR A 155 27.42 -6.46 12.87
C THR A 155 27.61 -6.67 11.36
N ARG A 156 27.56 -5.60 10.58
CA ARG A 156 27.73 -5.58 9.12
C ARG A 156 28.45 -4.29 8.68
N ARG A 157 28.91 -4.28 7.45
CA ARG A 157 29.41 -3.04 6.84
C ARG A 157 28.22 -2.15 6.44
N PHE A 158 28.29 -0.88 6.81
CA PHE A 158 27.31 0.13 6.41
C PHE A 158 27.68 0.77 5.07
N GLY A 159 26.67 1.00 4.22
CA GLY A 159 26.78 1.81 3.03
C GLY A 159 26.72 3.31 3.34
N LYS A 160 27.00 4.14 2.32
CA LYS A 160 26.91 5.61 2.42
C LYS A 160 25.49 6.04 2.79
N GLU A 161 24.48 5.38 2.22
CA GLU A 161 23.06 5.67 2.47
C GLU A 161 22.68 5.45 3.94
N ASP A 162 23.24 4.42 4.59
CA ASP A 162 22.97 4.15 6.00
C ASP A 162 23.62 5.22 6.89
N THR A 163 24.88 5.57 6.61
CA THR A 163 25.62 6.59 7.38
C THR A 163 25.09 8.00 7.18
N THR A 164 24.46 8.27 6.03
CA THR A 164 23.76 9.53 5.77
C THR A 164 22.40 9.57 6.48
N ALA A 165 21.65 8.44 6.44
CA ALA A 165 20.29 8.39 6.96
C ALA A 165 20.21 8.40 8.49
N PHE A 166 21.25 7.97 9.21
CA PHE A 166 21.21 7.83 10.66
C PHE A 166 22.40 8.46 11.38
N ASP A 167 22.17 8.95 12.59
CA ASP A 167 23.27 9.27 13.50
C ASP A 167 24.01 7.99 13.93
N PRO A 168 25.34 8.02 14.14
CA PRO A 168 26.14 6.81 14.37
C PRO A 168 25.63 5.90 15.50
N HIS A 169 25.19 6.48 16.62
CA HIS A 169 24.68 5.69 17.75
C HIS A 169 23.32 5.07 17.45
N VAL A 170 22.45 5.76 16.69
CA VAL A 170 21.16 5.22 16.23
C VAL A 170 21.38 4.08 15.25
N LEU A 171 22.32 4.25 14.31
CA LEU A 171 22.67 3.25 13.31
C LEU A 171 23.15 1.94 13.97
N LEU A 172 24.04 2.02 14.97
CA LEU A 172 24.50 0.85 15.72
C LEU A 172 23.40 0.17 16.54
N GLU A 173 22.48 0.95 17.11
CA GLU A 173 21.35 0.41 17.86
C GLU A 173 20.35 -0.30 16.94
N MET A 174 20.01 0.29 15.80
CA MET A 174 19.16 -0.32 14.78
C MET A 174 19.79 -1.59 14.16
N ASP A 175 21.10 -1.58 13.93
CA ASP A 175 21.86 -2.75 13.49
C ASP A 175 21.81 -3.87 14.52
N SER A 176 21.95 -3.55 15.80
CA SER A 176 21.85 -4.52 16.91
C SER A 176 20.45 -5.13 16.99
N LEU A 177 19.37 -4.34 16.83
CA LEU A 177 18.01 -4.85 16.76
C LEU A 177 17.84 -5.81 15.57
N ARG A 178 18.26 -5.38 14.37
CA ARG A 178 18.18 -6.21 13.15
C ARG A 178 18.95 -7.52 13.32
N HIS A 179 20.14 -7.48 13.88
CA HIS A 179 20.95 -8.67 14.12
C HIS A 179 20.28 -9.60 15.14
N GLY A 180 19.78 -9.06 16.25
CA GLY A 180 19.04 -9.83 17.26
C GLY A 180 17.80 -10.50 16.70
N ILE A 181 17.02 -9.81 15.86
CA ILE A 181 15.87 -10.41 15.19
C ILE A 181 16.30 -11.63 14.36
N ARG A 182 17.36 -11.49 13.57
CA ARG A 182 17.82 -12.55 12.65
C ARG A 182 18.48 -13.74 13.32
N THR A 183 19.03 -13.56 14.52
CA THR A 183 19.81 -14.60 15.21
C THR A 183 19.10 -15.23 16.40
N LEU A 184 18.10 -14.57 16.97
CA LEU A 184 17.44 -15.01 18.20
C LEU A 184 15.97 -15.38 17.99
N VAL A 185 15.40 -15.10 16.80
CA VAL A 185 13.98 -15.28 16.53
C VAL A 185 13.81 -16.11 15.26
N GLU A 186 12.89 -17.08 15.30
CA GLU A 186 12.55 -17.93 14.18
C GLU A 186 11.31 -17.40 13.43
N GLU A 187 11.11 -17.84 12.20
CA GLU A 187 9.89 -17.56 11.45
C GLU A 187 8.68 -18.26 12.09
N PRO A 188 7.48 -17.67 12.00
CA PRO A 188 7.13 -16.45 11.29
C PRO A 188 7.30 -15.17 12.12
N LEU A 189 7.70 -15.24 13.39
CA LEU A 189 7.87 -14.08 14.27
C LEU A 189 9.01 -13.17 13.82
N GLN A 190 10.03 -13.74 13.17
CA GLN A 190 11.14 -12.98 12.61
C GLN A 190 10.63 -11.95 11.58
N ASP A 191 9.75 -12.37 10.67
CA ASP A 191 9.15 -11.50 9.65
C ASP A 191 8.33 -10.37 10.27
N ASP A 192 7.49 -10.69 11.26
CA ASP A 192 6.70 -9.69 11.97
C ASP A 192 7.60 -8.66 12.69
N LEU A 193 8.68 -9.09 13.35
CA LEU A 193 9.63 -8.18 14.01
C LEU A 193 10.46 -7.37 13.01
N MET A 194 10.78 -7.91 11.85
CA MET A 194 11.40 -7.14 10.76
C MET A 194 10.46 -6.05 10.23
N LEU A 195 9.15 -6.30 10.16
CA LEU A 195 8.17 -5.27 9.83
C LEU A 195 8.03 -4.20 10.93
N VAL A 196 8.13 -4.59 12.21
CA VAL A 196 8.21 -3.63 13.31
C VAL A 196 9.45 -2.75 13.18
N LEU A 197 10.60 -3.35 12.88
CA LEU A 197 11.83 -2.61 12.60
C LEU A 197 11.64 -1.62 11.45
N SER A 198 11.02 -2.07 10.35
CA SER A 198 10.64 -1.23 9.22
C SER A 198 9.76 -0.05 9.62
N ALA A 199 8.77 -0.28 10.47
CA ALA A 199 7.82 0.76 10.90
C ALA A 199 8.47 1.91 11.67
N ILE A 200 9.62 1.67 12.32
CA ILE A 200 10.35 2.70 13.09
C ILE A 200 11.47 3.38 12.30
N LEU A 201 11.94 2.81 11.17
CA LEU A 201 13.10 3.31 10.40
C LEU A 201 13.04 4.82 10.14
N VAL A 202 11.94 5.30 9.54
CA VAL A 202 11.80 6.72 9.20
C VAL A 202 11.73 7.60 10.47
N LYS A 203 11.13 7.10 11.54
CA LYS A 203 11.02 7.85 12.81
C LYS A 203 12.37 8.12 13.45
N VAL A 204 13.31 7.19 13.32
CA VAL A 204 14.65 7.29 13.91
C VAL A 204 15.73 7.69 12.91
N SER A 205 15.42 7.83 11.64
CA SER A 205 16.30 8.35 10.60
C SER A 205 16.14 9.85 10.44
N ARG A 206 17.06 10.47 9.67
CA ARG A 206 16.96 11.88 9.23
C ARG A 206 15.91 12.12 8.17
N LYS A 207 15.33 11.09 7.54
CA LYS A 207 14.24 11.26 6.58
C LYS A 207 13.00 11.88 7.25
N GLU A 208 12.39 12.86 6.61
CA GLU A 208 11.13 13.45 7.05
C GLU A 208 9.97 12.46 6.90
N SER A 209 9.88 11.80 5.73
CA SER A 209 8.90 10.76 5.40
C SER A 209 9.44 9.81 4.34
N ASP A 210 8.70 8.74 4.01
CA ASP A 210 9.08 7.82 2.94
C ASP A 210 9.13 8.49 1.57
N THR A 211 8.21 9.43 1.32
CA THR A 211 8.06 10.12 0.03
C THR A 211 8.82 11.45 -0.04
N SER A 212 9.45 11.90 1.05
CA SER A 212 10.20 13.14 1.08
C SER A 212 11.67 12.91 0.75
N THR A 213 12.22 13.78 -0.09
CA THR A 213 13.67 13.89 -0.32
C THR A 213 14.38 14.76 0.73
N ARG A 214 13.61 15.41 1.62
CA ARG A 214 14.16 16.27 2.65
C ARG A 214 14.71 15.46 3.82
N GLU A 215 15.86 15.89 4.31
CA GLU A 215 16.45 15.41 5.55
C GLU A 215 16.19 16.41 6.67
N GLU A 216 15.76 15.92 7.82
CA GLU A 216 15.53 16.72 9.03
C GLU A 216 16.38 16.13 10.15
N PRO A 217 17.33 16.90 10.71
CA PRO A 217 18.09 16.46 11.87
C PRO A 217 17.18 16.17 13.05
N LYS A 218 17.23 14.95 13.56
CA LYS A 218 16.44 14.52 14.72
C LYS A 218 17.35 14.23 15.89
N ARG A 219 17.07 14.81 17.05
CA ARG A 219 17.79 14.48 18.29
C ARG A 219 17.21 13.19 18.89
N ILE A 220 17.81 12.07 18.55
CA ILE A 220 17.39 10.74 19.04
C ILE A 220 18.27 10.35 20.23
N ALA A 221 17.66 10.14 21.39
CA ALA A 221 18.40 9.69 22.58
C ALA A 221 18.81 8.22 22.45
N ALA A 222 19.96 7.86 23.00
CA ALA A 222 20.41 6.48 23.09
C ALA A 222 19.36 5.60 23.80
N GLY A 223 19.12 4.40 23.31
CA GLY A 223 18.08 3.49 23.80
C GLY A 223 16.66 3.84 23.35
N TYR A 224 16.45 4.97 22.65
CA TYR A 224 15.13 5.31 22.13
C TYR A 224 14.66 4.37 21.01
N PRO A 225 15.48 4.01 20.00
CA PRO A 225 15.10 3.02 18.99
C PRO A 225 14.65 1.70 19.60
N THR A 226 15.39 1.17 20.58
CA THR A 226 15.05 -0.09 21.28
C THR A 226 13.71 -0.01 21.99
N ARG A 227 13.45 1.06 22.75
CA ARG A 227 12.16 1.27 23.43
C ARG A 227 11.01 1.43 22.41
N LEU A 228 11.26 2.16 21.32
CA LEU A 228 10.27 2.35 20.27
C LEU A 228 9.94 1.05 19.56
N PHE A 229 10.94 0.18 19.36
CA PHE A 229 10.76 -1.15 18.78
C PHE A 229 9.80 -2.00 19.62
N VAL A 230 10.03 -2.13 20.94
CA VAL A 230 9.14 -2.86 21.85
C VAL A 230 7.74 -2.27 21.82
N LYS A 231 7.61 -0.93 21.98
CA LYS A 231 6.31 -0.25 21.92
C LYS A 231 5.56 -0.51 20.60
N LYS A 232 6.28 -0.56 19.48
CA LYS A 232 5.67 -0.84 18.18
C LYS A 232 5.31 -2.31 18.02
N THR A 233 5.99 -3.22 18.69
CA THR A 233 5.56 -4.63 18.72
C THR A 233 4.28 -4.80 19.54
N ASP A 234 4.17 -4.16 20.68
CA ASP A 234 2.94 -4.15 21.49
C ASP A 234 1.77 -3.58 20.67
N GLU A 235 1.99 -2.46 19.96
CA GLU A 235 0.98 -1.88 19.05
C GLU A 235 0.57 -2.87 17.95
N LEU A 236 1.52 -3.58 17.32
CA LEU A 236 1.20 -4.59 16.30
C LEU A 236 0.35 -5.73 16.87
N ALA A 237 0.74 -6.26 18.03
CA ALA A 237 0.02 -7.35 18.67
C ALA A 237 -1.43 -6.95 18.99
N THR A 238 -1.65 -5.78 19.60
CA THR A 238 -2.99 -5.25 19.89
C THR A 238 -3.82 -5.09 18.62
N ARG A 239 -3.26 -4.50 17.55
CA ARG A 239 -3.97 -4.28 16.29
C ARG A 239 -4.32 -5.56 15.56
N LEU A 240 -3.48 -6.59 15.68
CA LEU A 240 -3.76 -7.92 15.13
C LEU A 240 -4.87 -8.62 15.95
N GLU A 241 -4.86 -8.49 17.27
CA GLU A 241 -5.93 -9.01 18.14
C GLU A 241 -7.28 -8.34 17.81
N GLU A 242 -7.31 -7.03 17.63
CA GLU A 242 -8.49 -6.29 17.20
C GLU A 242 -9.02 -6.76 15.83
N LEU A 243 -8.14 -7.08 14.89
CA LEU A 243 -8.52 -7.64 13.59
C LEU A 243 -9.11 -9.04 13.75
N GLU A 244 -8.41 -9.94 14.46
CA GLU A 244 -8.86 -11.32 14.67
C GLU A 244 -10.24 -11.40 15.32
N ALA A 245 -10.53 -10.51 16.27
CA ALA A 245 -11.83 -10.43 16.92
C ALA A 245 -12.99 -10.06 15.98
N ARG A 246 -12.68 -9.51 14.81
CA ARG A 246 -13.67 -9.07 13.80
C ARG A 246 -13.78 -10.01 12.61
N VAL A 247 -12.78 -10.86 12.37
CA VAL A 247 -12.79 -11.82 11.25
C VAL A 247 -13.87 -12.88 11.53
N PRO A 248 -14.81 -13.13 10.57
CA PRO A 248 -15.89 -14.09 10.78
C PRO A 248 -15.38 -15.53 10.87
N SER A 249 -16.22 -16.39 11.45
CA SER A 249 -16.01 -17.85 11.50
C SER A 249 -17.02 -18.53 10.57
N PRO A 250 -16.60 -19.44 9.67
CA PRO A 250 -15.21 -19.86 9.45
C PRO A 250 -14.35 -18.75 8.87
N ARG A 251 -13.05 -18.71 9.25
CA ARG A 251 -12.11 -17.70 8.76
C ARG A 251 -11.96 -17.77 7.23
N PRO A 252 -12.16 -16.67 6.49
CA PRO A 252 -11.89 -16.62 5.06
C PRO A 252 -10.41 -16.89 4.77
N ARG A 253 -10.13 -17.52 3.62
CA ARG A 253 -8.77 -17.76 3.17
C ARG A 253 -8.17 -16.49 2.59
N ALA A 254 -6.91 -16.21 2.92
CA ALA A 254 -6.13 -15.16 2.29
C ALA A 254 -4.81 -15.73 1.77
N ARG A 255 -4.46 -15.39 0.53
CA ARG A 255 -3.20 -15.75 -0.12
C ARG A 255 -2.53 -14.48 -0.63
N VAL A 256 -1.22 -14.37 -0.43
CA VAL A 256 -0.44 -13.24 -0.93
C VAL A 256 0.83 -13.77 -1.60
N ALA A 257 1.10 -13.33 -2.82
CA ALA A 257 2.25 -13.75 -3.60
C ALA A 257 3.03 -12.56 -4.17
N LEU A 258 4.34 -12.74 -4.35
CA LEU A 258 5.16 -11.83 -5.16
C LEU A 258 4.92 -12.21 -6.62
N ALA A 259 4.23 -11.37 -7.37
CA ALA A 259 3.94 -11.62 -8.78
C ALA A 259 3.65 -10.31 -9.53
N ASP A 260 3.91 -10.34 -10.83
CA ASP A 260 3.64 -9.26 -11.76
C ASP A 260 2.16 -9.25 -12.15
N ALA A 261 1.50 -8.10 -11.98
CA ALA A 261 0.10 -7.92 -12.34
C ALA A 261 -0.15 -8.03 -13.86
N SER A 262 0.87 -7.82 -14.69
CA SER A 262 0.79 -7.97 -16.15
C SER A 262 0.71 -9.44 -16.57
N GLN A 263 1.16 -10.37 -15.72
CA GLN A 263 1.18 -11.81 -16.01
C GLN A 263 0.18 -12.58 -15.13
N LEU A 264 0.06 -12.21 -13.85
CA LEU A 264 -0.72 -12.92 -12.83
C LEU A 264 -0.39 -14.42 -12.80
N ASP A 265 0.94 -14.72 -12.83
CA ASP A 265 1.44 -16.08 -12.75
C ASP A 265 1.01 -16.74 -11.43
N GLY A 266 0.61 -18.00 -11.52
CA GLY A 266 0.12 -18.76 -10.36
C GLY A 266 -1.34 -18.48 -9.99
N ILE A 267 -2.05 -17.65 -10.75
CA ILE A 267 -3.51 -17.47 -10.68
C ILE A 267 -4.13 -18.19 -11.89
N GLU A 268 -4.97 -19.18 -11.60
CA GLU A 268 -5.62 -19.99 -12.65
C GLU A 268 -6.65 -19.16 -13.43
N ASP A 269 -6.92 -19.55 -14.68
CA ASP A 269 -7.93 -18.93 -15.53
C ASP A 269 -9.32 -19.07 -14.90
N ALA A 270 -10.12 -18.00 -14.97
CA ALA A 270 -11.49 -17.97 -14.46
C ALA A 270 -11.62 -18.51 -13.02
N SER A 271 -10.68 -18.15 -12.14
CA SER A 271 -10.60 -18.67 -10.75
C SER A 271 -10.97 -17.65 -9.68
N VAL A 272 -11.17 -16.36 -10.04
CA VAL A 272 -11.58 -15.32 -9.09
C VAL A 272 -12.94 -14.75 -9.48
N ASP A 273 -13.79 -14.49 -8.48
CA ASP A 273 -15.14 -13.94 -8.69
C ASP A 273 -15.10 -12.47 -9.11
N GLY A 274 -14.01 -11.79 -8.81
CA GLY A 274 -13.75 -10.45 -9.32
C GLY A 274 -12.45 -9.85 -8.77
N ILE A 275 -12.13 -8.68 -9.30
CA ILE A 275 -10.96 -7.88 -8.97
C ILE A 275 -11.42 -6.57 -8.36
N VAL A 276 -10.81 -6.16 -7.25
CA VAL A 276 -10.92 -4.82 -6.68
C VAL A 276 -9.51 -4.32 -6.42
N THR A 277 -9.09 -3.28 -7.11
CA THR A 277 -7.70 -2.84 -7.06
C THR A 277 -7.52 -1.35 -7.36
N SER A 278 -6.37 -0.81 -6.98
CA SER A 278 -5.90 0.53 -7.36
C SER A 278 -4.54 0.39 -8.03
N PRO A 279 -4.47 0.26 -9.35
CA PRO A 279 -3.20 0.24 -10.08
C PRO A 279 -2.37 1.49 -9.80
N PRO A 280 -1.05 1.44 -9.97
CA PRO A 280 -0.21 2.63 -9.87
C PRO A 280 -0.69 3.74 -10.81
N TYR A 281 -0.66 5.00 -10.34
CA TYR A 281 -1.03 6.14 -11.18
C TYR A 281 0.20 6.56 -11.98
N VAL A 282 0.09 6.50 -13.31
CA VAL A 282 1.21 6.75 -14.23
C VAL A 282 1.96 8.05 -13.92
N ALA A 283 3.28 7.99 -13.96
CA ALA A 283 4.19 9.12 -13.73
C ALA A 283 4.01 9.86 -12.38
N THR A 284 3.23 9.28 -11.44
CA THR A 284 2.91 9.97 -10.16
C THR A 284 3.87 9.57 -9.05
N TYR A 285 4.17 8.30 -8.91
CA TYR A 285 5.01 7.75 -7.86
C TYR A 285 6.19 6.99 -8.41
N ASP A 286 7.24 6.89 -7.60
CA ASP A 286 8.36 5.96 -7.73
C ASP A 286 8.42 5.20 -6.40
N TYR A 287 7.70 4.08 -6.34
CA TYR A 287 7.59 3.30 -5.11
C TYR A 287 8.91 2.65 -4.73
N LEU A 288 9.76 2.29 -5.71
CA LEU A 288 11.09 1.76 -5.44
C LEU A 288 11.92 2.77 -4.64
N ALA A 289 12.00 4.02 -5.10
CA ALA A 289 12.73 5.10 -4.42
C ALA A 289 12.12 5.40 -3.04
N HIS A 290 10.80 5.41 -2.93
CA HIS A 290 10.11 5.63 -1.65
C HIS A 290 10.44 4.55 -0.62
N HIS A 291 10.54 3.29 -1.03
CA HIS A 291 10.78 2.16 -0.15
C HIS A 291 12.26 1.74 -0.02
N ALA A 292 13.18 2.36 -0.74
CA ALA A 292 14.59 1.96 -0.82
C ALA A 292 15.27 1.74 0.56
N LEU A 293 15.02 2.64 1.54
CA LEU A 293 15.54 2.49 2.89
C LEU A 293 15.01 1.21 3.55
N ARG A 294 13.72 0.92 3.41
CA ARG A 294 13.06 -0.23 4.03
C ARG A 294 13.49 -1.54 3.35
N LEU A 295 13.49 -1.59 2.02
CA LEU A 295 13.94 -2.74 1.24
C LEU A 295 15.37 -3.15 1.63
N ARG A 296 16.29 -2.18 1.68
CA ARG A 296 17.67 -2.41 2.10
C ARG A 296 17.78 -2.93 3.55
N TRP A 297 17.05 -2.34 4.50
CA TRP A 297 17.12 -2.73 5.90
C TRP A 297 16.48 -4.09 6.17
N LEU A 298 15.42 -4.44 5.46
CA LEU A 298 14.82 -5.76 5.55
C LEU A 298 15.62 -6.81 4.76
N GLY A 299 16.48 -6.39 3.83
CA GLY A 299 17.24 -7.28 2.95
C GLY A 299 16.33 -7.96 1.93
N LEU A 300 15.32 -7.24 1.45
CA LEU A 300 14.38 -7.70 0.43
C LEU A 300 14.97 -7.46 -0.97
N ASP A 301 14.94 -8.49 -1.81
CA ASP A 301 15.31 -8.38 -3.22
C ASP A 301 14.22 -7.63 -3.98
N ALA A 302 14.58 -6.52 -4.58
CA ALA A 302 13.69 -5.66 -5.35
C ALA A 302 14.02 -5.65 -6.85
N THR A 303 14.85 -6.57 -7.34
CA THR A 303 15.32 -6.59 -8.73
C THR A 303 14.17 -6.69 -9.72
N ALA A 304 13.22 -7.60 -9.50
CA ALA A 304 12.03 -7.73 -10.33
C ALA A 304 11.13 -6.49 -10.25
N PHE A 305 11.00 -5.90 -9.06
CA PHE A 305 10.23 -4.68 -8.85
C PHE A 305 10.86 -3.48 -9.57
N GLU A 306 12.19 -3.35 -9.54
CA GLU A 306 12.90 -2.31 -10.28
C GLU A 306 12.70 -2.41 -11.79
N ALA A 307 12.68 -3.64 -12.32
CA ALA A 307 12.58 -3.91 -13.75
C ALA A 307 11.16 -3.76 -14.32
N HIS A 308 10.11 -3.97 -13.51
CA HIS A 308 8.72 -4.12 -13.98
C HIS A 308 7.69 -3.30 -13.18
N GLU A 309 8.13 -2.26 -12.45
CA GLU A 309 7.19 -1.35 -11.76
C GLU A 309 6.33 -0.60 -12.78
N LEU A 310 5.04 -0.94 -12.86
CA LEU A 310 4.07 -0.34 -13.77
C LEU A 310 3.91 1.16 -13.50
N GLY A 311 3.94 1.99 -14.55
CA GLY A 311 3.70 3.44 -14.46
C GLY A 311 4.73 4.20 -13.63
N ALA A 312 5.91 3.65 -13.37
CA ALA A 312 6.90 4.26 -12.50
C ALA A 312 7.36 5.64 -13.01
N ARG A 313 7.32 6.64 -12.16
CA ARG A 313 7.65 8.02 -12.54
C ARG A 313 9.01 8.14 -13.25
N ARG A 314 10.01 7.34 -12.87
CA ARG A 314 11.34 7.35 -13.49
C ARG A 314 11.33 6.98 -14.98
N ASP A 315 10.42 6.06 -15.36
CA ASP A 315 10.33 5.53 -16.71
C ASP A 315 9.63 6.50 -17.67
N TYR A 316 8.87 7.45 -17.12
CA TYR A 316 8.11 8.45 -17.87
C TYR A 316 8.73 9.86 -17.85
N ALA A 317 9.78 10.08 -17.03
CA ALA A 317 10.30 11.43 -16.75
C ALA A 317 10.81 12.17 -17.98
N ASP A 318 11.43 11.45 -18.91
CA ASP A 318 12.09 12.02 -20.11
C ASP A 318 11.34 11.71 -21.42
N LEU A 319 10.12 11.09 -21.33
CA LEU A 319 9.32 10.76 -22.50
C LEU A 319 8.56 11.97 -23.01
N GLN A 320 8.38 12.03 -24.33
CA GLN A 320 7.41 12.94 -24.92
C GLN A 320 5.99 12.49 -24.55
N PRO A 321 5.02 13.41 -24.36
CA PRO A 321 3.69 13.09 -23.86
C PRO A 321 2.95 12.00 -24.63
N HIS A 322 3.00 12.02 -25.97
CA HIS A 322 2.34 11.00 -26.79
C HIS A 322 2.98 9.61 -26.65
N ILE A 323 4.32 9.54 -26.55
CA ILE A 323 5.03 8.28 -26.29
C ILE A 323 4.68 7.72 -24.90
N ALA A 324 4.59 8.60 -23.91
CA ALA A 324 4.17 8.24 -22.56
C ALA A 324 2.72 7.69 -22.52
N ALA A 325 1.82 8.30 -23.28
CA ALA A 325 0.45 7.84 -23.39
C ALA A 325 0.36 6.45 -24.06
N ASP A 326 1.10 6.23 -25.15
CA ASP A 326 1.16 4.95 -25.86
C ASP A 326 1.76 3.85 -24.98
N LEU A 327 2.84 4.14 -24.26
CA LEU A 327 3.44 3.20 -23.31
C LEU A 327 2.45 2.83 -22.21
N TRP A 328 1.80 3.82 -21.61
CA TRP A 328 0.80 3.58 -20.57
C TRP A 328 -0.39 2.75 -21.08
N ALA A 329 -0.89 3.03 -22.26
CA ALA A 329 -1.95 2.24 -22.87
C ALA A 329 -1.53 0.78 -23.09
N SER A 330 -0.29 0.53 -23.53
CA SER A 330 0.26 -0.82 -23.70
C SER A 330 0.43 -1.57 -22.37
N GLU A 331 0.89 -0.89 -21.32
CA GLU A 331 1.00 -1.46 -19.97
C GLU A 331 -0.40 -1.84 -19.42
N LEU A 332 -1.40 -0.98 -19.64
CA LEU A 332 -2.79 -1.26 -19.26
C LEU A 332 -3.40 -2.42 -20.04
N ASP A 333 -3.15 -2.51 -21.34
CA ASP A 333 -3.62 -3.61 -22.17
C ASP A 333 -3.13 -4.95 -21.62
N THR A 334 -1.85 -5.03 -21.29
CA THR A 334 -1.22 -6.25 -20.76
C THR A 334 -1.84 -6.64 -19.41
N PHE A 335 -1.95 -5.67 -18.48
CA PHE A 335 -2.58 -5.89 -17.20
C PHE A 335 -4.04 -6.31 -17.31
N LEU A 336 -4.84 -5.59 -18.14
CA LEU A 336 -6.28 -5.88 -18.30
C LEU A 336 -6.52 -7.22 -19.00
N ALA A 337 -5.64 -7.64 -19.92
CA ALA A 337 -5.70 -8.97 -20.51
C ALA A 337 -5.50 -10.06 -19.46
N ALA A 338 -4.51 -9.92 -18.57
CA ALA A 338 -4.30 -10.84 -17.46
C ALA A 338 -5.49 -10.83 -16.49
N ALA A 339 -6.04 -9.65 -16.18
CA ALA A 339 -7.23 -9.50 -15.33
C ALA A 339 -8.46 -10.20 -15.93
N ALA A 340 -8.69 -10.04 -17.25
CA ALA A 340 -9.79 -10.71 -17.97
C ALA A 340 -9.61 -12.24 -17.96
N ARG A 341 -8.38 -12.74 -18.09
CA ARG A 341 -8.07 -14.18 -18.07
C ARG A 341 -8.47 -14.83 -16.75
N VAL A 342 -8.08 -14.24 -15.63
CA VAL A 342 -8.26 -14.85 -14.30
C VAL A 342 -9.66 -14.67 -13.72
N THR A 343 -10.43 -13.68 -14.22
CA THR A 343 -11.78 -13.40 -13.73
C THR A 343 -12.80 -14.33 -14.37
N VAL A 344 -13.74 -14.86 -13.60
CA VAL A 344 -14.85 -15.69 -14.11
C VAL A 344 -15.70 -14.91 -15.11
N PRO A 345 -16.36 -15.58 -16.08
CA PRO A 345 -17.33 -14.91 -16.97
C PRO A 345 -18.38 -14.13 -16.18
N GLY A 346 -18.63 -12.89 -16.54
CA GLY A 346 -19.55 -11.99 -15.82
C GLY A 346 -19.01 -11.43 -14.50
N GLY A 347 -17.80 -11.83 -14.09
CA GLY A 347 -17.13 -11.30 -12.90
C GLY A 347 -16.82 -9.80 -13.01
N ALA A 348 -16.68 -9.15 -11.88
CA ALA A 348 -16.42 -7.70 -11.81
C ALA A 348 -14.92 -7.40 -11.76
N VAL A 349 -14.45 -6.48 -12.59
CA VAL A 349 -13.11 -5.87 -12.45
C VAL A 349 -13.32 -4.41 -12.09
N VAL A 350 -13.04 -4.07 -10.82
CA VAL A 350 -13.22 -2.72 -10.28
C VAL A 350 -11.86 -2.05 -10.10
N LEU A 351 -11.65 -0.94 -10.80
CA LEU A 351 -10.43 -0.15 -10.74
C LEU A 351 -10.69 1.18 -10.06
N LEU A 352 -9.81 1.56 -9.12
CA LEU A 352 -9.74 2.91 -8.57
C LEU A 352 -8.50 3.60 -9.12
N MET A 353 -8.68 4.63 -9.94
CA MET A 353 -7.59 5.34 -10.62
C MET A 353 -7.84 6.84 -10.65
N ALA A 354 -6.79 7.64 -10.57
CA ALA A 354 -6.88 9.08 -10.75
C ALA A 354 -6.23 9.53 -12.07
N ASP A 355 -6.78 10.60 -12.63
CA ASP A 355 -6.16 11.32 -13.73
C ASP A 355 -4.72 11.72 -13.39
N SER A 356 -3.84 11.54 -14.34
CA SER A 356 -2.41 11.87 -14.27
C SER A 356 -2.02 12.85 -15.37
N ALA A 357 -0.77 13.28 -15.36
CA ALA A 357 -0.23 14.13 -16.41
C ALA A 357 1.23 13.78 -16.67
N VAL A 358 1.64 13.85 -17.94
CA VAL A 358 3.05 13.82 -18.36
C VAL A 358 3.36 15.17 -18.99
N GLY A 359 4.29 15.92 -18.40
CA GLY A 359 4.53 17.31 -18.77
C GLY A 359 3.28 18.16 -18.58
N THR A 360 2.76 18.72 -19.67
CA THR A 360 1.55 19.55 -19.70
C THR A 360 0.34 18.83 -20.33
N GLU A 361 0.49 17.56 -20.70
CA GLU A 361 -0.58 16.76 -21.31
C GLU A 361 -1.33 15.96 -20.24
N PRO A 362 -2.66 16.10 -20.15
CA PRO A 362 -3.48 15.31 -19.26
C PRO A 362 -3.64 13.89 -19.76
N LEU A 363 -3.59 12.93 -18.85
CA LEU A 363 -3.91 11.52 -19.09
C LEU A 363 -5.20 11.17 -18.34
N PRO A 364 -6.36 11.25 -19.01
CA PRO A 364 -7.66 10.93 -18.43
C PRO A 364 -7.79 9.44 -18.19
N ALA A 365 -7.77 9.02 -16.93
CA ALA A 365 -7.72 7.61 -16.56
C ALA A 365 -8.98 6.84 -16.98
N ASP A 366 -10.15 7.45 -16.89
CA ASP A 366 -11.42 6.82 -17.29
C ASP A 366 -11.49 6.50 -18.78
N GLU A 367 -11.05 7.41 -19.64
CA GLU A 367 -11.04 7.25 -21.09
C GLU A 367 -10.02 6.19 -21.51
N ILE A 368 -8.77 6.30 -21.02
CA ILE A 368 -7.68 5.39 -21.37
C ILE A 368 -8.00 3.95 -20.92
N VAL A 369 -8.54 3.78 -19.70
CA VAL A 369 -8.94 2.46 -19.20
C VAL A 369 -10.09 1.88 -20.00
N ALA A 370 -11.10 2.69 -20.35
CA ALA A 370 -12.25 2.20 -21.15
C ALA A 370 -11.81 1.70 -22.54
N GLU A 371 -10.88 2.42 -23.19
CA GLU A 371 -10.33 2.02 -24.48
C GLU A 371 -9.46 0.74 -24.35
N ALA A 372 -8.57 0.68 -23.35
CA ALA A 372 -7.74 -0.50 -23.10
C ALA A 372 -8.60 -1.74 -22.79
N ALA A 373 -9.63 -1.58 -21.96
CA ALA A 373 -10.59 -2.64 -21.64
C ALA A 373 -11.29 -3.18 -22.88
N GLY A 374 -11.73 -2.29 -23.79
CA GLY A 374 -12.36 -2.69 -25.06
C GLY A 374 -11.44 -3.55 -25.95
N ARG A 375 -10.15 -3.27 -25.98
CA ARG A 375 -9.17 -4.04 -26.76
C ARG A 375 -8.99 -5.47 -26.27
N VAL A 376 -9.22 -5.73 -24.98
CA VAL A 376 -9.02 -7.05 -24.35
C VAL A 376 -10.32 -7.80 -24.01
N GLY A 377 -11.46 -7.34 -24.54
CA GLY A 377 -12.75 -8.02 -24.34
C GLY A 377 -13.40 -7.74 -22.98
N LEU A 378 -13.01 -6.65 -22.31
CA LEU A 378 -13.71 -6.10 -21.16
C LEU A 378 -14.55 -4.90 -21.58
N GLN A 379 -15.72 -4.74 -20.99
CA GLN A 379 -16.58 -3.59 -21.21
C GLN A 379 -16.67 -2.72 -19.96
N CYS A 380 -16.42 -1.43 -20.08
CA CYS A 380 -16.69 -0.48 -18.99
C CYS A 380 -18.21 -0.27 -18.90
N VAL A 381 -18.83 -0.82 -17.84
CA VAL A 381 -20.30 -0.81 -17.69
C VAL A 381 -20.78 0.30 -16.75
N ALA A 382 -19.93 0.80 -15.87
CA ALA A 382 -20.26 1.92 -14.97
C ALA A 382 -19.01 2.67 -14.54
N ARG A 383 -19.21 3.95 -14.23
CA ARG A 383 -18.19 4.88 -13.75
C ARG A 383 -18.76 5.79 -12.66
N ALA A 384 -17.94 6.07 -11.65
CA ALA A 384 -18.13 7.19 -10.75
C ALA A 384 -16.83 8.01 -10.68
N SER A 385 -16.90 9.32 -10.83
CA SER A 385 -15.75 10.23 -10.92
C SER A 385 -15.89 11.33 -9.90
N GLN A 386 -14.92 11.45 -9.00
CA GLN A 386 -14.90 12.50 -7.98
C GLN A 386 -13.77 13.49 -8.24
N PHE A 387 -14.08 14.77 -8.25
CA PHE A 387 -13.09 15.84 -8.39
C PHE A 387 -11.95 15.70 -7.37
N ARG A 388 -10.71 15.98 -7.82
CA ARG A 388 -9.51 16.00 -6.97
C ARG A 388 -8.69 17.26 -7.19
N GLU A 389 -8.29 17.90 -6.10
CA GLU A 389 -7.43 19.07 -6.16
C GLU A 389 -6.05 18.74 -6.76
N HIS A 390 -5.40 19.75 -7.32
CA HIS A 390 -4.04 19.66 -7.84
C HIS A 390 -3.02 19.86 -6.71
N PHE A 391 -2.08 18.93 -6.57
CA PHE A 391 -1.01 19.01 -5.58
C PHE A 391 0.25 19.68 -6.10
N HIS A 392 0.44 19.68 -7.43
CA HIS A 392 1.61 20.23 -8.10
C HIS A 392 1.21 21.19 -9.22
N GLN A 393 2.08 22.19 -9.49
CA GLN A 393 1.84 23.17 -10.54
C GLN A 393 1.72 22.50 -11.92
N GLY A 394 2.57 21.49 -12.23
CA GLY A 394 2.51 20.77 -13.50
C GLY A 394 1.17 20.13 -13.79
N THR A 395 0.57 19.44 -12.80
CA THR A 395 -0.77 18.87 -12.97
C THR A 395 -1.85 19.93 -13.11
N ARG A 396 -1.72 21.09 -12.43
CA ARG A 396 -2.63 22.21 -12.60
C ARG A 396 -2.57 22.78 -14.03
N ASP A 397 -1.39 22.85 -14.60
CA ASP A 397 -1.19 23.34 -15.97
C ASP A 397 -1.74 22.38 -17.01
N ALA A 398 -1.60 21.07 -16.81
CA ALA A 398 -2.17 20.03 -17.67
C ALA A 398 -3.72 20.03 -17.65
N PHE A 399 -4.33 20.26 -16.49
CA PHE A 399 -5.78 20.19 -16.32
C PHE A 399 -6.48 21.57 -16.32
N ARG A 400 -6.01 22.53 -17.13
CA ARG A 400 -6.65 23.86 -17.24
C ARG A 400 -8.03 23.83 -17.87
N GLN A 401 -8.28 22.88 -18.77
CA GLN A 401 -9.51 22.79 -19.55
C GLN A 401 -10.49 21.73 -19.04
N ARG A 402 -10.06 20.83 -18.16
CA ARG A 402 -10.91 19.83 -17.53
C ARG A 402 -10.53 19.67 -16.07
N SER A 403 -11.50 19.31 -15.24
CA SER A 403 -11.23 18.99 -13.84
C SER A 403 -10.49 17.66 -13.71
N ARG A 404 -9.47 17.60 -12.89
CA ARG A 404 -8.80 16.35 -12.50
C ARG A 404 -9.73 15.55 -11.57
N ALA A 405 -9.88 14.26 -11.81
CA ALA A 405 -10.73 13.40 -11.01
C ALA A 405 -10.02 12.11 -10.57
N GLU A 406 -10.60 11.45 -9.60
CA GLU A 406 -10.37 10.04 -9.28
C GLU A 406 -11.63 9.27 -9.67
N HIS A 407 -11.43 8.15 -10.34
CA HIS A 407 -12.49 7.36 -10.94
C HIS A 407 -12.54 5.98 -10.27
N ALA A 408 -13.75 5.54 -9.95
CA ALA A 408 -14.06 4.13 -9.74
C ALA A 408 -14.74 3.60 -10.99
N LEU A 409 -14.14 2.60 -11.63
CA LEU A 409 -14.56 2.04 -12.90
C LEU A 409 -14.96 0.58 -12.70
N LEU A 410 -16.13 0.19 -13.16
CA LEU A 410 -16.55 -1.20 -13.23
C LEU A 410 -16.43 -1.72 -14.64
N LEU A 411 -15.54 -2.69 -14.83
CA LEU A 411 -15.40 -3.44 -16.06
C LEU A 411 -16.02 -4.81 -15.87
N ARG A 412 -16.57 -5.38 -16.94
CA ARG A 412 -17.07 -6.75 -16.98
C ARG A 412 -16.54 -7.48 -18.18
N ARG A 413 -16.25 -8.76 -17.97
CA ARG A 413 -15.93 -9.67 -19.07
C ARG A 413 -17.23 -10.00 -19.83
N SER A 414 -17.23 -9.75 -21.15
CA SER A 414 -18.30 -10.13 -22.08
C SER A 414 -18.49 -11.65 -22.09
#